data_f8b63e87ace1a4a11a111afd49021245
#
_entry.id   f8b63e87ace1a4a11a111afd49021245
#
_cell.length_a   1.000
_cell.length_b   1.000
_cell.length_c   1.000
_cell.angle_alpha   90.00
_cell.angle_beta   90.00
_cell.angle_gamma   90.00
#
_symmetry.space_group_name_H-M   'P 1'
#
loop_
_entity.id
_entity.type
_entity.pdbx_description
1 polymer ?
#
loop_
_entity_poly.entity_id
_entity_poly.type
_entity_poly.pdbx_seq_one_letter_code
_entity_poly.pdbx_strand_id
1 'polypeptide(L)'
;MSAEIATGITDDPLDSSSLIDSARRDTCGAVASFIGVVRNHDGGESVEAIEYSSHPSSPQILREIVSEFADRPWVHRIVAWHRVGHLEIGEDAMVVAVAAEHRAQAFRAVEGIV
;
A
#
# COMPACT_ATOMS: atom_id res chain seq x y z
N MET A 1 18.47 -9.77 -7.07
CA MET A 1 18.16 -8.36 -7.42
C MET A 1 16.92 -7.94 -6.68
N SER A 2 16.94 -6.78 -6.03
CA SER A 2 15.77 -6.27 -5.31
C SER A 2 14.69 -5.75 -6.25
N ALA A 3 13.44 -5.86 -5.84
CA ALA A 3 12.33 -5.23 -6.54
C ALA A 3 12.46 -3.71 -6.53
N GLU A 4 11.89 -3.07 -7.52
CA GLU A 4 11.73 -1.62 -7.51
C GLU A 4 10.61 -1.25 -6.53
N ILE A 5 10.86 -0.30 -5.65
CA ILE A 5 9.88 0.13 -4.67
C ILE A 5 9.55 1.61 -4.81
N ALA A 6 8.28 1.95 -4.60
CA ALA A 6 7.80 3.31 -4.48
C ALA A 6 6.91 3.40 -3.25
N THR A 7 7.32 4.19 -2.29
CA THR A 7 6.60 4.36 -1.02
C THR A 7 6.41 5.83 -0.72
N GLY A 8 5.36 6.14 0.03
CA GLY A 8 5.16 7.50 0.49
C GLY A 8 4.03 7.63 1.48
N ILE A 9 4.05 8.73 2.18
CA ILE A 9 2.98 9.16 3.08
C ILE A 9 2.60 10.57 2.65
N THR A 10 1.33 10.82 2.45
CA THR A 10 0.83 12.09 1.93
C THR A 10 -0.47 12.49 2.62
N ASP A 11 -0.76 13.78 2.67
CA ASP A 11 -2.07 14.29 3.07
C ASP A 11 -2.99 14.54 1.86
N ASP A 12 -2.49 14.33 0.65
CA ASP A 12 -3.30 14.42 -0.57
C ASP A 12 -4.11 13.14 -0.80
N PRO A 13 -5.25 13.24 -1.50
CA PRO A 13 -6.00 12.05 -1.90
C PRO A 13 -5.14 11.08 -2.72
N LEU A 14 -5.31 9.78 -2.46
CA LEU A 14 -4.62 8.74 -3.20
C LEU A 14 -5.36 8.43 -4.50
N ASP A 15 -4.65 8.43 -5.62
CA ASP A 15 -5.16 7.91 -6.88
C ASP A 15 -4.84 6.42 -6.95
N SER A 16 -5.71 5.62 -6.35
CA SER A 16 -5.49 4.18 -6.20
C SER A 16 -5.34 3.46 -7.53
N SER A 17 -6.15 3.82 -8.52
CA SER A 17 -6.08 3.19 -9.84
C SER A 17 -4.73 3.42 -10.51
N SER A 18 -4.22 4.65 -10.48
CA SER A 18 -2.92 4.97 -11.04
C SER A 18 -1.79 4.31 -10.27
N LEU A 19 -1.88 4.28 -8.94
CA LEU A 19 -0.87 3.64 -8.11
C LEU A 19 -0.79 2.14 -8.38
N ILE A 20 -1.92 1.46 -8.44
CA ILE A 20 -1.97 0.03 -8.74
C ILE A 20 -1.45 -0.25 -10.15
N ASP A 21 -1.88 0.54 -11.13
CA ASP A 21 -1.44 0.36 -12.51
C ASP A 21 0.08 0.56 -12.65
N SER A 22 0.65 1.46 -11.88
CA SER A 22 2.09 1.72 -11.88
C SER A 22 2.93 0.53 -11.41
N ALA A 23 2.32 -0.46 -10.77
CA ALA A 23 3.02 -1.67 -10.33
C ALA A 23 3.27 -2.66 -11.45
N ARG A 24 2.54 -2.58 -12.57
CA ARG A 24 2.65 -3.56 -13.66
C ARG A 24 4.05 -3.62 -14.23
N ARG A 25 4.49 -4.85 -14.55
CA ARG A 25 5.76 -5.14 -15.23
C ARG A 25 5.55 -6.27 -16.22
N ASP A 26 6.21 -6.18 -17.37
CA ASP A 26 6.08 -7.18 -18.43
C ASP A 26 6.57 -8.57 -18.00
N THR A 27 7.45 -8.61 -17.01
CA THR A 27 7.99 -9.86 -16.47
C THR A 27 7.08 -10.52 -15.44
N CYS A 28 5.98 -9.87 -15.06
CA CYS A 28 5.13 -10.31 -13.96
C CYS A 28 3.77 -10.78 -14.45
N GLY A 29 3.41 -11.99 -14.08
CA GLY A 29 2.11 -12.57 -14.38
C GLY A 29 1.03 -12.22 -13.37
N ALA A 30 1.37 -11.56 -12.26
CA ALA A 30 0.42 -11.24 -11.20
C ALA A 30 0.66 -9.85 -10.62
N VAL A 31 -0.43 -9.13 -10.40
CA VAL A 31 -0.45 -7.91 -9.58
C VAL A 31 -1.51 -8.13 -8.52
N ALA A 32 -1.10 -8.14 -7.26
CA ALA A 32 -2.03 -8.16 -6.13
C ALA A 32 -2.08 -6.78 -5.51
N SER A 33 -3.24 -6.38 -5.04
CA SER A 33 -3.43 -5.06 -4.45
C SER A 33 -4.30 -5.11 -3.22
N PHE A 34 -4.09 -4.12 -2.36
CA PHE A 34 -4.92 -3.87 -1.19
C PHE A 34 -5.24 -2.39 -1.14
N ILE A 35 -6.51 -2.07 -0.90
CA ILE A 35 -6.95 -0.70 -0.63
C ILE A 35 -7.60 -0.69 0.74
N GLY A 36 -7.00 0.05 1.68
CA GLY A 36 -7.59 0.33 2.98
C GLY A 36 -8.51 1.53 2.87
N VAL A 37 -9.76 1.35 3.27
CA VAL A 37 -10.81 2.36 3.10
C VAL A 37 -11.33 2.76 4.47
N VAL A 38 -11.62 4.06 4.64
CA VAL A 38 -12.25 4.53 5.87
C VAL A 38 -13.69 4.03 5.93
N ARG A 39 -13.99 3.21 6.92
CA ARG A 39 -15.33 2.64 7.11
C ARG A 39 -16.12 3.46 8.12
N ASN A 40 -17.45 3.31 8.12
CA ASN A 40 -18.34 4.06 9.00
C ASN A 40 -18.41 3.54 10.44
N HIS A 41 -17.59 2.55 10.81
CA HIS A 41 -17.49 2.01 12.16
C HIS A 41 -16.03 1.84 12.55
N ASP A 42 -15.73 2.22 13.77
CA ASP A 42 -14.42 1.99 14.38
C ASP A 42 -14.64 1.57 15.83
N GLY A 43 -14.19 0.36 16.18
CA GLY A 43 -14.39 -0.20 17.52
C GLY A 43 -15.85 -0.38 17.90
N GLY A 44 -16.75 -0.55 16.93
CA GLY A 44 -18.19 -0.71 17.15
C GLY A 44 -18.97 0.61 17.21
N GLU A 45 -18.31 1.74 17.09
CA GLU A 45 -18.95 3.06 17.08
C GLU A 45 -19.03 3.61 15.67
N SER A 46 -20.10 4.35 15.36
CA SER A 46 -20.24 5.05 14.10
C SER A 46 -19.27 6.24 14.02
N VAL A 47 -18.61 6.40 12.89
CA VAL A 47 -17.73 7.54 12.61
C VAL A 47 -18.15 8.19 11.30
N GLU A 48 -17.93 9.51 11.18
CA GLU A 48 -18.17 10.25 9.94
C GLU A 48 -16.87 10.51 9.19
N ALA A 49 -15.79 10.64 9.93
CA ALA A 49 -14.45 10.87 9.38
C ALA A 49 -13.41 10.44 10.40
N ILE A 50 -12.19 10.27 9.92
CA ILE A 50 -11.03 9.90 10.76
C ILE A 50 -9.91 10.88 10.51
N GLU A 51 -9.22 11.28 11.59
CA GLU A 51 -7.97 12.02 11.50
C GLU A 51 -6.81 11.06 11.70
N TYR A 52 -5.96 10.95 10.68
CA TYR A 52 -4.72 10.20 10.79
C TYR A 52 -3.54 11.15 10.97
N SER A 53 -2.63 10.77 11.85
CA SER A 53 -1.36 11.47 12.00
C SER A 53 -0.21 10.50 11.77
N SER A 54 0.94 11.02 11.35
CA SER A 54 2.13 10.21 11.20
C SER A 54 3.25 10.75 12.07
N HIS A 55 4.05 9.81 12.60
CA HIS A 55 5.31 10.17 13.24
C HIS A 55 6.29 10.68 12.17
N PRO A 56 7.21 11.63 12.48
CA PRO A 56 8.17 12.10 11.49
C PRO A 56 9.03 11.02 10.82
N SER A 57 9.23 9.88 11.49
CA SER A 57 9.97 8.74 10.93
C SER A 57 9.09 7.75 10.15
N SER A 58 7.77 7.98 10.04
CA SER A 58 6.86 7.04 9.39
C SER A 58 7.20 6.74 7.93
N PRO A 59 7.60 7.73 7.09
CA PRO A 59 8.01 7.42 5.72
C PRO A 59 9.18 6.43 5.65
N GLN A 60 10.16 6.59 6.53
CA GLN A 60 11.31 5.69 6.58
C GLN A 60 10.90 4.29 7.07
N ILE A 61 10.05 4.21 8.08
CA ILE A 61 9.56 2.93 8.62
C ILE A 61 8.79 2.18 7.54
N LEU A 62 7.90 2.85 6.81
CA LEU A 62 7.18 2.24 5.71
C LEU A 62 8.13 1.67 4.66
N ARG A 63 9.14 2.45 4.27
CA ARG A 63 10.13 2.02 3.30
C ARG A 63 10.93 0.81 3.80
N GLU A 64 11.29 0.78 5.08
CA GLU A 64 12.00 -0.36 5.67
C GLU A 64 11.15 -1.64 5.65
N ILE A 65 9.88 -1.54 5.99
CA ILE A 65 8.94 -2.67 5.94
C ILE A 65 8.83 -3.19 4.50
N VAL A 66 8.61 -2.31 3.55
CA VAL A 66 8.49 -2.67 2.14
C VAL A 66 9.80 -3.31 1.62
N SER A 67 10.93 -2.77 2.04
CA SER A 67 12.25 -3.28 1.61
C SER A 67 12.48 -4.72 2.04
N GLU A 68 11.90 -5.18 3.15
CA GLU A 68 11.99 -6.58 3.57
C GLU A 68 11.36 -7.52 2.54
N PHE A 69 10.34 -7.06 1.82
CA PHE A 69 9.66 -7.86 0.81
C PHE A 69 10.28 -7.69 -0.59
N ALA A 70 11.06 -6.63 -0.80
CA ALA A 70 11.67 -6.36 -2.10
C ALA A 70 12.71 -7.40 -2.51
N ASP A 71 13.30 -8.10 -1.54
CA ASP A 71 14.31 -9.13 -1.79
C ASP A 71 13.70 -10.53 -1.92
N ARG A 72 12.37 -10.66 -1.80
CA ARG A 72 11.71 -11.96 -1.97
C ARG A 72 11.83 -12.44 -3.41
N PRO A 73 12.04 -13.76 -3.64
CA PRO A 73 12.09 -14.30 -4.99
C PRO A 73 10.81 -13.97 -5.77
N TRP A 74 10.98 -13.65 -7.04
CA TRP A 74 9.89 -13.37 -8.01
C TRP A 74 9.09 -12.11 -7.74
N VAL A 75 9.43 -11.29 -6.76
CA VAL A 75 8.82 -9.97 -6.56
C VAL A 75 9.61 -8.94 -7.35
N HIS A 76 8.94 -8.16 -8.20
CA HIS A 76 9.60 -7.22 -9.12
C HIS A 76 9.28 -5.76 -8.84
N ARG A 77 8.09 -5.47 -8.31
CA ARG A 77 7.68 -4.10 -8.05
C ARG A 77 6.77 -4.04 -6.83
N ILE A 78 7.00 -3.07 -5.95
CA ILE A 78 6.14 -2.81 -4.80
C ILE A 78 5.80 -1.32 -4.77
N VAL A 79 4.52 -1.02 -4.67
CA VAL A 79 4.00 0.34 -4.47
C VAL A 79 3.23 0.33 -3.16
N ALA A 80 3.56 1.22 -2.24
CA ALA A 80 2.86 1.30 -0.95
C ALA A 80 2.76 2.76 -0.51
N TRP A 81 1.52 3.26 -0.41
CA TRP A 81 1.24 4.63 -0.02
C TRP A 81 0.21 4.67 1.10
N HIS A 82 0.41 5.58 2.03
CA HIS A 82 -0.51 5.82 3.12
C HIS A 82 -0.89 7.30 3.16
N ARG A 83 -2.18 7.56 3.34
CA ARG A 83 -2.69 8.91 3.50
C ARG A 83 -2.81 9.27 4.98
N VAL A 84 -2.51 10.51 5.31
CA VAL A 84 -2.68 11.07 6.65
C VAL A 84 -3.54 12.33 6.57
N GLY A 85 -3.91 12.90 7.71
CA GLY A 85 -4.78 14.06 7.79
C GLY A 85 -6.24 13.67 7.92
N HIS A 86 -7.11 14.55 7.49
CA HIS A 86 -8.56 14.33 7.58
C HIS A 86 -9.07 13.47 6.42
N LEU A 87 -9.69 12.34 6.75
CA LEU A 87 -10.28 11.45 5.76
C LEU A 87 -11.77 11.26 6.04
N GLU A 88 -12.57 11.40 4.99
CA GLU A 88 -13.99 11.12 5.03
C GLU A 88 -14.24 9.60 4.85
N ILE A 89 -15.43 9.16 5.29
CA ILE A 89 -15.86 7.78 5.06
C ILE A 89 -15.85 7.47 3.57
N GLY A 90 -15.29 6.32 3.20
CA GLY A 90 -15.19 5.88 1.82
C GLY A 90 -13.93 6.34 1.10
N GLU A 91 -13.13 7.20 1.70
CA GLU A 91 -11.85 7.58 1.11
C GLU A 91 -10.78 6.51 1.30
N ASP A 92 -9.89 6.41 0.33
CA ASP A 92 -8.78 5.45 0.38
C ASP A 92 -7.68 5.98 1.32
N ALA A 93 -7.37 5.19 2.35
CA ALA A 93 -6.37 5.54 3.36
C ALA A 93 -5.02 4.90 3.08
N MET A 94 -5.00 3.76 2.38
CA MET A 94 -3.77 3.03 2.07
C MET A 94 -3.93 2.28 0.76
N VAL A 95 -2.87 2.26 -0.02
CA VAL A 95 -2.79 1.46 -1.24
C VAL A 95 -1.49 0.70 -1.24
N VAL A 96 -1.57 -0.61 -1.43
CA VAL A 96 -0.41 -1.48 -1.62
C VAL A 96 -0.63 -2.28 -2.90
N ALA A 97 0.35 -2.31 -3.77
CA ALA A 97 0.32 -3.14 -4.96
C ALA A 97 1.67 -3.81 -5.15
N VAL A 98 1.64 -5.11 -5.44
CA VAL A 98 2.84 -5.90 -5.65
C VAL A 98 2.72 -6.62 -6.97
N ALA A 99 3.71 -6.44 -7.85
CA ALA A 99 3.86 -7.21 -9.07
C ALA A 99 4.90 -8.31 -8.82
N ALA A 100 4.51 -9.55 -9.11
CA ALA A 100 5.36 -10.71 -8.98
C ALA A 100 5.15 -11.64 -10.18
N GLU A 101 6.11 -12.56 -10.40
CA GLU A 101 5.99 -13.51 -11.50
C GLU A 101 4.79 -14.43 -11.31
N HIS A 102 4.47 -14.78 -10.06
CA HIS A 102 3.37 -15.69 -9.72
C HIS A 102 2.47 -15.11 -8.62
N ARG A 103 1.19 -15.49 -8.65
CA ARG A 103 0.18 -14.99 -7.72
C ARG A 103 0.49 -15.24 -6.24
N ALA A 104 1.09 -16.39 -5.93
CA ALA A 104 1.39 -16.72 -4.53
C ALA A 104 2.33 -15.70 -3.90
N GLN A 105 3.38 -15.31 -4.60
CA GLN A 105 4.33 -14.33 -4.11
C GLN A 105 3.72 -12.93 -4.02
N ALA A 106 2.88 -12.58 -5.00
CA ALA A 106 2.18 -11.30 -4.97
C ALA A 106 1.25 -11.19 -3.76
N PHE A 107 0.42 -12.18 -3.51
CA PHE A 107 -0.48 -12.18 -2.36
C PHE A 107 0.26 -12.18 -1.03
N ARG A 108 1.31 -12.98 -0.91
CA ARG A 108 2.10 -13.04 0.35
C ARG A 108 2.75 -11.71 0.67
N ALA A 109 3.30 -11.03 -0.33
CA ALA A 109 3.94 -9.74 -0.11
C ALA A 109 2.91 -8.68 0.31
N VAL A 110 1.76 -8.62 -0.35
CA VAL A 110 0.69 -7.68 0.02
C VAL A 110 0.23 -7.95 1.45
N GLU A 111 -0.08 -9.19 1.79
CA GLU A 111 -0.51 -9.55 3.14
C GLU A 111 0.53 -9.19 4.20
N GLY A 112 1.80 -9.44 3.93
CA GLY A 112 2.88 -9.14 4.87
C GLY A 112 3.14 -7.65 5.06
N ILE A 113 2.98 -6.86 4.00
CA ILE A 113 3.17 -5.40 4.08
C ILE A 113 2.01 -4.74 4.82
N VAL A 114 0.80 -5.18 4.58
CA VAL A 114 -0.39 -4.68 5.27
C VAL A 114 -0.44 -5.21 6.71
#